data_bc948464c84844d06872179d297ca150
#
_entry.id   bc948464c84844d06872179d297ca150
#
_cell.length_a   1.000
_cell.length_b   1.000
_cell.length_c   1.000
_cell.angle_alpha   90.00
_cell.angle_beta   90.00
_cell.angle_gamma   90.00
#
_symmetry.space_group_name_H-M   'P 1'
#
loop_
_entity.id
_entity.type
_entity.pdbx_description
1 polymer ?
#
loop_
_entity_poly.entity_id
_entity_poly.type
_entity_poly.pdbx_seq_one_letter_code
_entity_poly.pdbx_strand_id
1 'polypeptide(L)'
;MYIAMNRFKIISGKEETFEKIWRSRDTHLENVPGFKKFNLIKGSEKENYRLYASHSLWETENDFINWTKSEAFREAHKGAGQHSDIYLGHPEFEGFEIILWSIFKIIWSFRPLYSVGGM
;
A
#
# COMPACT_ATOMS: atom_id res chain seq x y z
N MET A 1 13.62 -7.53 -4.48
CA MET A 1 12.66 -6.73 -3.69
C MET A 1 11.26 -6.88 -4.21
N TYR A 2 10.32 -6.90 -3.32
CA TYR A 2 8.92 -7.17 -3.64
C TYR A 2 8.02 -6.10 -3.05
N ILE A 3 7.04 -5.64 -3.81
CA ILE A 3 6.04 -4.68 -3.36
C ILE A 3 4.70 -5.38 -3.22
N ALA A 4 4.09 -5.29 -2.05
CA ALA A 4 2.75 -5.78 -1.81
C ALA A 4 1.82 -4.57 -1.72
N MET A 5 0.82 -4.53 -2.58
CA MET A 5 -0.11 -3.41 -2.66
C MET A 5 -1.55 -3.90 -2.52
N ASN A 6 -2.30 -3.24 -1.63
CA ASN A 6 -3.74 -3.44 -1.51
C ASN A 6 -4.43 -2.15 -1.89
N ARG A 7 -5.36 -2.23 -2.82
CA ARG A 7 -6.14 -1.07 -3.25
C ARG A 7 -7.48 -1.06 -2.53
N PHE A 8 -7.86 0.12 -2.06
CA PHE A 8 -9.13 0.30 -1.35
C PHE A 8 -9.92 1.38 -2.04
N LYS A 9 -11.20 1.11 -2.28
CA LYS A 9 -12.13 2.12 -2.77
C LYS A 9 -12.93 2.60 -1.57
N ILE A 10 -12.68 3.83 -1.16
CA ILE A 10 -13.34 4.39 0.02
C ILE A 10 -14.48 5.28 -0.43
N ILE A 11 -15.67 5.00 0.07
CA ILE A 11 -16.88 5.72 -0.31
C ILE A 11 -16.68 7.23 -0.11
N SER A 12 -17.06 8.00 -1.10
CA SER A 12 -16.93 9.45 -1.05
C SER A 12 -17.57 10.02 0.20
N GLY A 13 -16.82 10.86 0.89
CA GLY A 13 -17.25 11.43 2.17
C GLY A 13 -16.73 10.67 3.38
N LYS A 14 -16.14 9.50 3.18
CA LYS A 14 -15.60 8.68 4.28
C LYS A 14 -14.07 8.68 4.33
N GLU A 15 -13.43 9.53 3.55
CA GLU A 15 -11.98 9.57 3.47
C GLU A 15 -11.33 9.86 4.83
N GLU A 16 -11.86 10.86 5.53
CA GLU A 16 -11.28 11.24 6.81
C GLU A 16 -11.39 10.11 7.84
N THR A 17 -12.52 9.42 7.85
CA THR A 17 -12.72 8.27 8.72
C THR A 17 -11.71 7.17 8.43
N PHE A 18 -11.51 6.88 7.15
CA PHE A 18 -10.55 5.86 6.74
C PHE A 18 -9.13 6.23 7.17
N GLU A 19 -8.72 7.46 6.91
CA GLU A 19 -7.37 7.91 7.28
C GLU A 19 -7.16 7.89 8.79
N LYS A 20 -8.18 8.24 9.55
CA LYS A 20 -8.11 8.21 11.01
C LYS A 20 -7.93 6.79 11.53
N ILE A 21 -8.65 5.83 10.95
CA ILE A 21 -8.52 4.43 11.31
C ILE A 21 -7.08 3.97 11.10
N TRP A 22 -6.50 4.27 9.94
CA TRP A 22 -5.14 3.85 9.65
C TRP A 22 -4.10 4.52 10.54
N ARG A 23 -4.29 5.81 10.86
CA ARG A 23 -3.36 6.52 11.74
C ARG A 23 -3.34 5.95 13.15
N SER A 24 -4.44 5.38 13.58
CA SER A 24 -4.53 4.79 14.92
C SER A 24 -4.12 3.32 14.98
N ARG A 25 -3.90 2.71 13.82
CA ARG A 25 -3.60 1.29 13.73
C ARG A 25 -2.11 1.03 13.97
N ASP A 26 -1.85 -0.01 14.78
CA ASP A 26 -0.49 -0.54 14.90
C ASP A 26 -0.33 -1.63 13.84
N THR A 27 0.60 -1.45 12.92
CA THR A 27 0.81 -2.40 11.84
C THR A 27 1.58 -3.64 12.28
N HIS A 28 2.27 -3.58 13.42
CA HIS A 28 3.11 -4.68 13.93
C HIS A 28 4.15 -5.13 12.91
N LEU A 29 4.61 -4.23 12.05
CA LEU A 29 5.61 -4.53 11.02
C LEU A 29 7.03 -4.37 11.50
N GLU A 30 7.23 -3.61 12.57
CA GLU A 30 8.55 -3.41 13.14
C GLU A 30 9.16 -4.76 13.50
N ASN A 31 10.37 -4.99 13.09
CA ASN A 31 11.13 -6.23 13.36
C ASN A 31 10.63 -7.47 12.61
N VAL A 32 9.70 -7.31 11.66
CA VAL A 32 9.29 -8.45 10.83
C VAL A 32 10.41 -8.72 9.82
N PRO A 33 10.87 -9.98 9.72
CA PRO A 33 11.95 -10.31 8.78
C PRO A 33 11.61 -9.91 7.35
N GLY A 34 12.55 -9.22 6.72
CA GLY A 34 12.42 -8.81 5.33
C GLY A 34 11.60 -7.56 5.09
N PHE A 35 10.92 -7.04 6.09
CA PHE A 35 10.15 -5.81 5.93
C PHE A 35 11.09 -4.61 5.76
N LYS A 36 10.77 -3.73 4.79
CA LYS A 36 11.59 -2.55 4.50
C LYS A 36 10.86 -1.25 4.80
N LYS A 37 9.67 -1.07 4.27
CA LYS A 37 8.90 0.16 4.55
C LYS A 37 7.44 -0.02 4.22
N PHE A 38 6.63 0.86 4.78
CA PHE A 38 5.18 0.87 4.60
C PHE A 38 4.70 2.29 4.33
N ASN A 39 3.74 2.41 3.42
CA ASN A 39 3.05 3.67 3.15
C ASN A 39 1.57 3.39 2.95
N LEU A 40 0.73 4.28 3.46
CA LEU A 40 -0.64 4.38 3.00
C LEU A 40 -0.67 5.55 2.02
N ILE A 41 -1.09 5.30 0.79
CA ILE A 41 -1.06 6.31 -0.25
C ILE A 41 -2.47 6.63 -0.72
N LYS A 42 -2.68 7.88 -1.10
CA LYS A 42 -3.98 8.41 -1.48
C LYS A 42 -3.97 8.69 -2.97
N GLY A 43 -4.91 8.08 -3.66
CA GLY A 43 -5.02 8.23 -5.11
C GLY A 43 -6.06 9.26 -5.50
N SER A 44 -6.53 9.15 -6.73
CA SER A 44 -7.47 10.11 -7.27
C SER A 44 -8.90 9.88 -6.78
N GLU A 45 -9.67 10.94 -6.79
CA GLU A 45 -11.09 10.88 -6.51
C GLU A 45 -11.82 10.47 -7.78
N LYS A 46 -12.74 9.53 -7.63
CA LYS A 46 -13.59 9.05 -8.71
C LYS A 46 -15.01 9.54 -8.45
N GLU A 47 -15.96 9.06 -9.24
CA GLU A 47 -17.34 9.55 -9.14
C GLU A 47 -17.95 9.31 -7.76
N ASN A 48 -17.77 8.12 -7.20
CA ASN A 48 -18.40 7.78 -5.93
C ASN A 48 -17.43 7.19 -4.90
N TYR A 49 -16.13 7.27 -5.14
CA TYR A 49 -15.13 6.79 -4.19
C TYR A 49 -13.79 7.49 -4.39
N ARG A 50 -12.96 7.38 -3.37
CA ARG A 50 -11.57 7.81 -3.43
C ARG A 50 -10.69 6.56 -3.38
N LEU A 51 -9.71 6.49 -4.29
CA LEU A 51 -8.77 5.38 -4.30
C LEU A 51 -7.69 5.59 -3.25
N TYR A 52 -7.42 4.55 -2.49
CA TYR A 52 -6.28 4.48 -1.58
C TYR A 52 -5.54 3.18 -1.82
N ALA A 53 -4.32 3.10 -1.36
CA ALA A 53 -3.59 1.84 -1.37
C ALA A 53 -2.65 1.77 -0.19
N SER A 54 -2.48 0.55 0.34
CA SER A 54 -1.38 0.28 1.24
C SER A 54 -0.24 -0.26 0.38
N HIS A 55 0.97 0.21 0.67
CA HIS A 55 2.15 -0.13 -0.09
C HIS A 55 3.21 -0.58 0.89
N SER A 56 3.65 -1.82 0.77
CA SER A 56 4.73 -2.33 1.63
C SER A 56 5.83 -2.91 0.76
N LEU A 57 7.07 -2.63 1.18
CA LEU A 57 8.25 -3.08 0.47
C LEU A 57 8.96 -4.15 1.29
N TRP A 58 9.33 -5.24 0.64
CA TRP A 58 9.90 -6.44 1.27
C TRP A 58 11.16 -6.87 0.56
N GLU A 59 12.07 -7.48 1.31
CA GLU A 59 13.29 -8.06 0.73
C GLU A 59 12.95 -9.06 -0.37
N THR A 60 12.01 -9.97 -0.09
CA THR A 60 11.56 -11.00 -1.02
C THR A 60 10.06 -11.19 -0.90
N GLU A 61 9.45 -11.75 -1.94
CA GLU A 61 8.05 -12.13 -1.90
C GLU A 61 7.79 -13.13 -0.77
N ASN A 62 8.72 -14.04 -0.56
CA ASN A 62 8.56 -15.07 0.47
C ASN A 62 8.49 -14.47 1.87
N ASP A 63 9.23 -13.40 2.12
CA ASP A 63 9.16 -12.70 3.39
C ASP A 63 7.76 -12.12 3.62
N PHE A 64 7.16 -11.56 2.58
CA PHE A 64 5.80 -11.07 2.67
C PHE A 64 4.83 -12.20 2.95
N ILE A 65 4.94 -13.31 2.21
CA ILE A 65 4.08 -14.47 2.40
C ILE A 65 4.19 -15.00 3.83
N ASN A 66 5.43 -15.10 4.35
CA ASN A 66 5.64 -15.56 5.72
C ASN A 66 4.97 -14.63 6.73
N TRP A 67 5.04 -13.32 6.49
CA TRP A 67 4.38 -12.36 7.36
C TRP A 67 2.87 -12.58 7.38
N THR A 68 2.25 -12.84 6.23
CA THR A 68 0.79 -13.03 6.17
C THR A 68 0.32 -14.23 6.98
N LYS A 69 1.23 -15.13 7.33
CA LYS A 69 0.92 -16.32 8.14
C LYS A 69 1.31 -16.13 9.60
N SER A 70 1.79 -14.97 9.97
CA SER A 70 2.36 -14.74 11.30
C SER A 70 1.35 -14.22 12.29
N GLU A 71 1.73 -14.29 13.56
CA GLU A 71 0.95 -13.70 14.64
C GLU A 71 0.88 -12.18 14.49
N ALA A 72 1.98 -11.56 14.06
CA ALA A 72 2.01 -10.12 13.84
C ALA A 72 0.96 -9.68 12.83
N PHE A 73 0.78 -10.47 11.77
CA PHE A 73 -0.25 -10.20 10.76
C PHE A 73 -1.64 -10.28 11.38
N ARG A 74 -1.90 -11.33 12.17
CA ARG A 74 -3.19 -11.48 12.82
C ARG A 74 -3.49 -10.33 13.77
N GLU A 75 -2.49 -9.90 14.52
CA GLU A 75 -2.66 -8.77 15.44
C GLU A 75 -2.92 -7.46 14.68
N ALA A 76 -2.20 -7.23 13.59
CA ALA A 76 -2.38 -6.01 12.80
C ALA A 76 -3.76 -5.95 12.14
N HIS A 77 -4.35 -7.10 11.84
CA HIS A 77 -5.64 -7.17 11.16
C HIS A 77 -6.80 -7.52 12.10
N LYS A 78 -6.53 -7.52 13.39
CA LYS A 78 -7.56 -7.72 14.38
C LYS A 78 -8.60 -6.60 14.26
N GLY A 79 -9.85 -6.98 14.11
CA GLY A 79 -10.90 -6.00 13.90
C GLY A 79 -11.11 -5.60 12.45
N ALA A 80 -10.37 -6.20 11.52
CA ALA A 80 -10.62 -5.96 10.11
C ALA A 80 -12.06 -6.38 9.78
N GLY A 81 -12.77 -5.55 9.03
CA GLY A 81 -14.17 -5.79 8.72
C GLY A 81 -15.15 -5.03 9.61
N GLN A 82 -14.69 -4.49 10.72
CA GLN A 82 -15.55 -3.68 11.58
C GLN A 82 -16.01 -2.38 10.92
N HIS A 83 -15.30 -1.95 9.89
CA HIS A 83 -15.59 -0.69 9.20
C HIS A 83 -15.95 -0.93 7.74
N SER A 84 -16.66 -2.04 7.48
CA SER A 84 -17.01 -2.40 6.10
C SER A 84 -17.93 -1.38 5.43
N ASP A 85 -18.60 -0.57 6.20
CA ASP A 85 -19.53 0.45 5.69
C ASP A 85 -18.84 1.59 4.95
N ILE A 86 -17.53 1.74 5.09
CA ILE A 86 -16.81 2.81 4.39
C ILE A 86 -16.15 2.34 3.10
N TYR A 87 -16.18 1.04 2.81
CA TYR A 87 -15.54 0.46 1.63
C TYR A 87 -16.55 0.25 0.51
N LEU A 88 -16.15 0.58 -0.71
CA LEU A 88 -16.91 0.23 -1.90
C LEU A 88 -16.28 -1.04 -2.47
N GLY A 89 -16.83 -2.19 -2.09
CA GLY A 89 -16.30 -3.48 -2.50
C GLY A 89 -15.13 -3.93 -1.66
N HIS A 90 -14.54 -5.05 -2.05
CA HIS A 90 -13.41 -5.65 -1.34
C HIS A 90 -12.09 -5.04 -1.79
N PRO A 91 -11.09 -5.00 -0.90
CA PRO A 91 -9.75 -4.59 -1.31
C PRO A 91 -9.22 -5.50 -2.41
N GLU A 92 -8.42 -4.91 -3.29
CA GLU A 92 -7.80 -5.66 -4.39
C GLU A 92 -6.30 -5.70 -4.17
N PHE A 93 -5.77 -6.92 -4.06
CA PHE A 93 -4.34 -7.11 -3.83
C PHE A 93 -3.60 -7.29 -5.13
N GLU A 94 -2.39 -6.74 -5.19
CA GLU A 94 -1.49 -6.98 -6.29
C GLU A 94 -0.05 -6.93 -5.80
N GLY A 95 0.75 -7.90 -6.23
CA GLY A 95 2.16 -7.94 -5.87
C GLY A 95 3.03 -7.64 -7.08
N PHE A 96 4.19 -7.02 -6.82
CA PHE A 96 5.12 -6.64 -7.88
C PHE A 96 6.54 -6.98 -7.47
N GLU A 97 7.29 -7.57 -8.39
CA GLU A 97 8.72 -7.73 -8.18
C GLU A 97 9.44 -6.54 -8.82
N ILE A 98 10.38 -5.95 -8.09
CA ILE A 98 11.16 -4.85 -8.63
C ILE A 98 12.26 -5.44 -9.50
N ILE A 99 12.23 -5.13 -10.78
CA ILE A 99 13.20 -5.67 -11.74
C ILE A 99 14.25 -4.64 -12.17
N LEU A 100 14.05 -3.38 -11.80
CA LEU A 100 14.97 -2.32 -12.18
C LEU A 100 15.06 -1.31 -11.06
N TRP A 101 16.27 -1.05 -10.60
CA TRP A 101 16.54 -0.02 -9.61
C TRP A 101 17.26 1.14 -10.28
N SER A 102 16.81 2.36 -9.97
CA SER A 102 17.48 3.58 -10.45
C SER A 102 18.13 4.30 -9.30
N ILE A 103 19.35 4.77 -9.52
CA ILE A 103 19.98 5.70 -8.62
C ILE A 103 19.69 7.10 -9.15
N PHE A 104 19.92 8.09 -8.35
CA PHE A 104 19.62 9.48 -8.71
C PHE A 104 20.13 9.88 -10.10
N LYS A 105 21.35 9.48 -10.45
CA LYS A 105 21.95 9.80 -11.73
C LYS A 105 21.16 9.22 -12.90
N ILE A 106 20.67 7.99 -12.76
CA ILE A 106 19.88 7.34 -13.80
C ILE A 106 18.52 8.00 -13.92
N ILE A 107 17.92 8.37 -12.82
CA ILE A 107 16.65 9.07 -12.80
C ILE A 107 16.76 10.36 -13.58
N TRP A 108 17.85 11.09 -13.39
CA TRP A 108 18.10 12.30 -14.13
C TRP A 108 18.15 12.07 -15.63
N SER A 109 18.77 10.96 -16.06
CA SER A 109 18.88 10.63 -17.48
C SER A 109 17.53 10.45 -18.16
N PHE A 110 16.55 9.97 -17.42
CA PHE A 110 15.21 9.73 -17.96
C PHE A 110 14.29 10.94 -17.85
N ARG A 111 14.70 11.95 -17.16
CA ARG A 111 13.86 13.12 -16.91
C ARG A 111 13.32 13.79 -18.19
N PRO A 112 14.13 14.00 -19.22
CA PRO A 112 13.61 14.60 -20.44
C PRO A 112 12.48 13.82 -21.08
N LEU A 113 12.55 12.49 -21.00
CA LEU A 113 11.50 11.64 -21.54
C LEU A 113 10.19 11.85 -20.79
N TYR A 114 10.27 11.94 -19.50
CA TYR A 114 9.08 12.20 -18.69
C TYR A 114 8.49 13.56 -19.03
N SER A 115 9.33 14.54 -19.17
CA SER A 115 8.86 15.89 -19.50
C SER A 115 8.10 15.94 -20.80
N VAL A 116 8.59 15.23 -21.79
CA VAL A 116 7.95 15.17 -23.09
C VAL A 116 6.67 14.36 -23.05
N GLY A 117 6.73 13.22 -22.45
CA GLY A 117 5.59 12.32 -22.40
C GLY A 117 4.48 12.83 -21.49
N GLY A 118 4.84 13.66 -20.62
CA GLY A 118 3.91 13.97 -19.65
C GLY A 118 3.19 15.02 -19.74
N MET A 119 3.76 15.46 -20.25
CA MET A 119 2.94 16.30 -19.60
C MET A 119 2.43 17.28 -20.29
#